data_8f71e557512d43aa49a11d960467f426
#
_entry.id   8f71e557512d43aa49a11d960467f426
#
_cell.length_a   1.000
_cell.length_b   1.000
_cell.length_c   1.000
_cell.angle_alpha   90.00
_cell.angle_beta   90.00
_cell.angle_gamma   90.00
#
_symmetry.space_group_name_H-M   'P 1'
#
loop_
_entity.id
_entity.type
_entity.pdbx_description
1 polymer ?
#
loop_
_entity_poly.entity_id
_entity_poly.type
_entity_poly.pdbx_seq_one_letter_code
_entity_poly.pdbx_strand_id
1 'polypeptide(L)'
;RPVNKLEDRLAVMASLGCIDLVTWFDEDTPLARILDCRPDVLVKGGDWPVERIVGAPEVLGWGGKVHSIPFIHEKSTTALLDKIRRL
;
A
#
# COMPACT_ATOMS: atom_id res chain seq x y z
N ARG A 1 0.65 -20.91 7.95
CA ARG A 1 -0.61 -20.78 7.29
C ARG A 1 -1.22 -19.40 7.53
N PRO A 2 -1.85 -18.92 6.54
CA PRO A 2 -2.43 -17.60 6.69
C PRO A 2 -3.55 -17.63 7.71
N VAL A 3 -3.52 -16.69 8.57
CA VAL A 3 -4.50 -16.58 9.61
C VAL A 3 -5.69 -15.79 9.11
N ASN A 4 -5.44 -14.87 8.19
CA ASN A 4 -6.47 -13.94 7.74
C ASN A 4 -6.99 -14.31 6.37
N LYS A 5 -8.28 -14.48 6.25
CA LYS A 5 -8.94 -14.63 4.97
C LYS A 5 -9.05 -13.25 4.32
N LEU A 6 -9.32 -13.27 3.02
CA LEU A 6 -9.46 -12.01 2.29
C LEU A 6 -10.53 -11.12 2.92
N GLU A 7 -11.69 -11.69 3.23
CA GLU A 7 -12.77 -10.90 3.82
C GLU A 7 -12.35 -10.25 5.13
N ASP A 8 -11.61 -11.01 5.96
CA ASP A 8 -11.16 -10.47 7.24
C ASP A 8 -10.17 -9.34 7.05
N ARG A 9 -9.25 -9.50 6.11
CA ARG A 9 -8.27 -8.46 5.82
C ARG A 9 -8.92 -7.21 5.29
N LEU A 10 -9.90 -7.36 4.39
CA LEU A 10 -10.63 -6.21 3.87
C LEU A 10 -11.40 -5.50 4.98
N ALA A 11 -12.03 -6.28 5.88
CA ALA A 11 -12.78 -5.69 6.97
C ALA A 11 -11.89 -4.91 7.91
N VAL A 12 -10.72 -5.45 8.23
CA VAL A 12 -9.78 -4.76 9.11
C VAL A 12 -9.34 -3.45 8.49
N MET A 13 -8.96 -3.48 7.22
CA MET A 13 -8.52 -2.26 6.54
C MET A 13 -9.65 -1.24 6.45
N ALA A 14 -10.85 -1.70 6.14
CA ALA A 14 -11.99 -0.81 5.99
C ALA A 14 -12.39 -0.15 7.30
N SER A 15 -12.02 -0.74 8.43
CA SER A 15 -12.36 -0.19 9.73
C SER A 15 -11.46 0.98 10.14
N LEU A 16 -10.37 1.22 9.42
CA LEU A 16 -9.46 2.30 9.74
C LEU A 16 -10.03 3.63 9.26
N GLY A 17 -10.00 4.62 10.13
CA GLY A 17 -10.59 5.91 9.80
C GLY A 17 -9.90 6.65 8.67
N CYS A 18 -8.66 6.30 8.37
CA CYS A 18 -7.90 6.94 7.30
C CYS A 18 -8.12 6.30 5.93
N ILE A 19 -8.92 5.22 5.87
CA ILE A 19 -9.16 4.48 4.64
C ILE A 19 -10.58 4.76 4.16
N ASP A 20 -10.71 5.26 2.96
CA ASP A 20 -12.01 5.57 2.37
C ASP A 20 -12.59 4.42 1.57
N LEU A 21 -11.72 3.59 0.99
CA LEU A 21 -12.17 2.50 0.14
C LEU A 21 -11.15 1.39 0.17
N VAL A 22 -11.62 0.16 0.24
CA VAL A 22 -10.77 -1.02 0.16
C VAL A 22 -11.30 -1.89 -0.97
N THR A 23 -10.38 -2.40 -1.78
CA THR A 23 -10.75 -3.32 -2.85
C THR A 23 -9.65 -4.37 -2.97
N TRP A 24 -9.84 -5.31 -3.88
CA TRP A 24 -8.88 -6.37 -4.10
C TRP A 24 -8.76 -6.64 -5.59
N PHE A 25 -7.80 -7.47 -5.94
CA PHE A 25 -7.66 -7.88 -7.34
C PHE A 25 -7.29 -9.36 -7.38
N ASP A 26 -7.76 -10.03 -8.42
CA ASP A 26 -7.44 -11.43 -8.68
C ASP A 26 -6.43 -11.59 -9.80
N GLU A 27 -6.17 -10.53 -10.53
CA GLU A 27 -5.19 -10.52 -11.61
C GLU A 27 -3.78 -10.59 -11.03
N ASP A 28 -2.79 -10.84 -11.87
CA ASP A 28 -1.40 -10.92 -11.43
C ASP A 28 -0.93 -9.61 -10.80
N THR A 29 -1.45 -8.48 -11.25
CA THR A 29 -1.05 -7.18 -10.73
C THR A 29 -2.28 -6.32 -10.49
N PRO A 30 -2.14 -5.28 -9.66
CA PRO A 30 -3.26 -4.38 -9.38
C PRO A 30 -3.48 -3.31 -10.44
N LEU A 31 -2.88 -3.44 -11.61
CA LEU A 31 -2.90 -2.37 -12.61
C LEU A 31 -4.32 -1.93 -12.96
N ALA A 32 -5.23 -2.89 -13.16
CA ALA A 32 -6.61 -2.54 -13.53
C ALA A 32 -7.28 -1.68 -12.46
N ARG A 33 -7.03 -2.02 -11.17
CA ARG A 33 -7.60 -1.24 -10.08
C ARG A 33 -7.00 0.15 -10.04
N ILE A 34 -5.71 0.25 -10.29
CA ILE A 34 -5.01 1.54 -10.30
C ILE A 34 -5.55 2.42 -11.42
N LEU A 35 -5.75 1.85 -12.59
CA LEU A 35 -6.28 2.61 -13.73
C LEU A 35 -7.71 3.07 -13.46
N ASP A 36 -8.52 2.21 -12.86
CA ASP A 36 -9.88 2.58 -12.49
C ASP A 36 -9.90 3.73 -11.50
N CYS A 37 -9.04 3.65 -10.51
CA CYS A 37 -8.94 4.67 -9.46
C CYS A 37 -8.34 5.97 -9.95
N ARG A 38 -7.40 5.89 -10.86
CA ARG A 38 -6.64 7.03 -11.37
C ARG A 38 -6.11 7.90 -10.23
N PRO A 39 -5.29 7.32 -9.34
CA PRO A 39 -4.86 8.05 -8.15
C PRO A 39 -3.92 9.20 -8.47
N ASP A 40 -3.98 10.23 -7.66
CA ASP A 40 -3.02 11.32 -7.73
C ASP A 40 -1.69 10.92 -7.11
N VAL A 41 -1.72 10.03 -6.13
CA VAL A 41 -0.52 9.55 -5.46
C VAL A 41 -0.61 8.04 -5.34
N LEU A 42 0.42 7.36 -5.82
CA LEU A 42 0.53 5.91 -5.73
C LEU A 42 1.67 5.57 -4.77
N VAL A 43 1.39 4.72 -3.79
CA VAL A 43 2.38 4.37 -2.77
C VAL A 43 2.50 2.86 -2.69
N LYS A 44 3.74 2.37 -2.64
CA LYS A 44 4.02 0.97 -2.44
C LYS A 44 5.02 0.81 -1.30
N GLY A 45 4.73 -0.12 -0.40
CA GLY A 45 5.65 -0.47 0.66
C GLY A 45 6.78 -1.36 0.15
N GLY A 46 7.99 -1.12 0.65
CA GLY A 46 9.16 -1.88 0.27
C GLY A 46 10.15 -1.06 -0.53
N ASP A 47 11.34 -1.58 -0.68
CA ASP A 47 12.42 -0.89 -1.40
C ASP A 47 12.32 -1.17 -2.89
N TRP A 48 11.38 -0.53 -3.56
CA TRP A 48 11.16 -0.72 -4.99
C TRP A 48 11.63 0.50 -5.75
N PRO A 49 12.36 0.31 -6.87
CA PRO A 49 12.56 1.43 -7.77
C PRO A 49 11.20 1.95 -8.22
N VAL A 50 11.04 3.26 -8.18
CA VAL A 50 9.74 3.87 -8.48
C VAL A 50 9.25 3.45 -9.85
N GLU A 51 10.14 3.40 -10.84
CA GLU A 51 9.74 3.10 -12.21
C GLU A 51 9.30 1.64 -12.38
N ARG A 52 9.57 0.77 -11.40
CA ARG A 52 9.16 -0.63 -11.45
C ARG A 52 7.89 -0.91 -10.68
N ILE A 53 7.35 0.08 -10.02
CA ILE A 53 6.09 -0.09 -9.31
C ILE A 53 4.98 -0.18 -10.35
N VAL A 54 4.12 -1.20 -10.20
CA VAL A 54 2.99 -1.38 -11.12
C VAL A 54 2.12 -0.14 -11.07
N GLY A 55 1.83 0.42 -12.23
CA GLY A 55 1.03 1.64 -12.34
C GLY A 55 1.84 2.91 -12.32
N ALA A 56 3.13 2.86 -12.02
CA ALA A 56 3.95 4.06 -11.92
C ALA A 56 4.00 4.85 -13.23
N PRO A 57 4.29 4.22 -14.38
CA PRO A 57 4.32 5.00 -15.62
C PRO A 57 3.00 5.69 -15.89
N GLU A 58 1.91 5.02 -15.62
CA GLU A 58 0.58 5.57 -15.86
C GLU A 58 0.30 6.76 -14.95
N VAL A 59 0.56 6.59 -13.65
CA VAL A 59 0.30 7.65 -12.69
C VAL A 59 1.17 8.87 -12.99
N LEU A 60 2.45 8.65 -13.28
CA LEU A 60 3.33 9.75 -13.66
C LEU A 60 2.88 10.39 -14.96
N GLY A 61 2.33 9.58 -15.87
CA GLY A 61 1.86 10.08 -17.16
C GLY A 61 0.71 11.07 -17.06
N TRP A 62 -0.12 10.92 -16.04
CA TRP A 62 -1.22 11.89 -15.87
C TRP A 62 -0.93 12.92 -14.78
N GLY A 63 0.34 13.08 -14.43
CA GLY A 63 0.75 14.15 -13.52
C GLY A 63 0.72 13.81 -12.05
N GLY A 64 0.51 12.53 -11.73
CA GLY A 64 0.52 12.09 -10.35
C GLY A 64 1.92 11.87 -9.81
N LYS A 65 1.98 11.38 -8.59
CA LYS A 65 3.24 11.09 -7.90
C LYS A 65 3.27 9.64 -7.45
N VAL A 66 4.47 9.08 -7.42
CA VAL A 66 4.67 7.70 -7.01
C VAL A 66 5.76 7.65 -5.95
N HIS A 67 5.50 6.94 -4.87
CA HIS A 67 6.43 6.83 -3.76
C HIS A 67 6.64 5.38 -3.37
N SER A 68 7.86 5.06 -3.01
CA SER A 68 8.21 3.79 -2.40
C SER A 68 8.59 4.05 -0.96
N ILE A 69 7.98 3.31 -0.04
CA ILE A 69 8.23 3.48 1.39
C ILE A 69 9.00 2.27 1.87
N PRO A 70 10.28 2.43 2.22
CA PRO A 70 11.09 1.29 2.61
C PRO A 70 10.65 0.71 3.94
N PHE A 71 10.80 -0.60 4.07
CA PHE A 71 10.56 -1.28 5.33
C PHE A 71 11.77 -1.08 6.24
N ILE A 72 11.50 -1.05 7.55
CA ILE A 72 12.55 -1.06 8.56
C ILE A 72 12.64 -2.49 9.06
N HIS A 73 13.48 -3.28 8.43
CA HIS A 73 13.46 -4.74 8.55
C HIS A 73 13.76 -5.23 9.96
N GLU A 74 14.71 -4.61 10.62
CA GLU A 74 15.09 -5.08 11.95
C GLU A 74 14.13 -4.59 13.01
N LYS A 75 13.10 -3.87 12.66
CA LYS A 75 12.15 -3.36 13.61
C LYS A 75 10.96 -4.28 13.72
N SER A 76 10.67 -4.67 14.93
CA SER A 76 9.45 -5.38 15.23
C SER A 76 8.36 -4.37 15.58
N THR A 77 7.14 -4.88 15.74
CA THR A 77 6.05 -4.07 16.25
C THR A 77 6.41 -3.46 17.60
N THR A 78 7.10 -4.22 18.44
CA THR A 78 7.51 -3.73 19.75
C THR A 78 8.43 -2.53 19.63
N ALA A 79 9.42 -2.61 18.75
CA ALA A 79 10.35 -1.50 18.55
C ALA A 79 9.63 -0.26 18.04
N LEU A 80 8.66 -0.46 17.15
CA LEU A 80 7.88 0.64 16.62
C LEU A 80 7.06 1.30 17.72
N LEU A 81 6.42 0.51 18.56
CA LEU A 81 5.66 1.05 19.68
C LEU A 81 6.54 1.82 20.67
N ASP A 82 7.73 1.30 20.93
CA ASP A 82 8.67 2.01 21.80
C ASP A 82 9.04 3.36 21.22
N LYS A 83 9.26 3.42 19.93
CA LYS A 83 9.58 4.67 19.27
C LYS A 83 8.43 5.66 19.40
N ILE A 84 7.22 5.21 19.24
CA ILE A 84 6.04 6.06 19.38
C ILE A 84 5.93 6.59 20.81
N ARG A 85 6.19 5.75 21.79
CA ARG A 85 6.10 6.16 23.19
C ARG A 85 7.10 7.23 23.57
N ARG A 86 8.19 7.34 22.83
CA ARG A 86 9.21 8.36 23.09
C ARG A 86 8.85 9.71 22.52
N LEU A 87 7.84 9.74 21.71
CA LEU A 87 7.37 11.00 21.17
C LEU A 87 6.59 11.77 22.23
#